data_6a2fa3bb55893a4f7e6109f987bfa42b
#
_entry.id   6a2fa3bb55893a4f7e6109f987bfa42b
#
_cell.length_a   1.000
_cell.length_b   1.000
_cell.length_c   1.000
_cell.angle_alpha   90.00
_cell.angle_beta   90.00
_cell.angle_gamma   90.00
#
_symmetry.space_group_name_H-M   'P 1'
#
loop_
_entity.id
_entity.type
_entity.pdbx_description
1 polymer ?
#
loop_
_entity_poly.entity_id
_entity_poly.type
_entity_poly.pdbx_seq_one_letter_code
_entity_poly.pdbx_strand_id
1 'polypeptide(L)'
;MAGYLSIAAKLVLNVHDLNNEGSVGQSVDIRQIRMVDEDGNPLEEMPAVSGRMMKHWHLEYMRKKALEDCLDLCPTCKSGQPDRQTDAEDELVAIKECIICDVHGFLSTKRTRNAPRRSSCISFSWLLPTLGAKPETKQVIHSRVASGTEASSGGEETSQMIYYKSYASGVFAFIANIDLKRIGKTIDNRSIENDPQDRRKLAVQALLPLVLGSFGASQSHALPHTKCLGLLAALSTTEKPIPNLISPIYMNGFDESISLLESLGNGVKWWTYGERLKNAKKTVQEVFDEVVKQI
;
A
#
# COMPACT_ATOMS: atom_id res chain seq x y z
N MET A 1 -3.61 19.84 15.43
CA MET A 1 -3.65 18.38 15.29
C MET A 1 -3.58 18.05 13.79
N ALA A 2 -2.71 17.12 13.40
CA ALA A 2 -2.59 16.70 11.99
C ALA A 2 -3.90 16.07 11.51
N GLY A 3 -4.45 16.58 10.38
CA GLY A 3 -5.74 16.13 9.87
C GLY A 3 -5.62 15.08 8.77
N TYR A 4 -4.79 15.34 7.76
CA TYR A 4 -4.69 14.50 6.57
C TYR A 4 -3.25 14.40 6.10
N LEU A 5 -2.84 13.22 5.68
CA LEU A 5 -1.56 12.97 5.02
C LEU A 5 -1.82 12.51 3.58
N SER A 6 -1.09 13.08 2.63
CA SER A 6 -1.01 12.57 1.26
C SER A 6 0.45 12.33 0.91
N ILE A 7 0.76 11.19 0.31
CA ILE A 7 2.09 10.90 -0.22
C ILE A 7 2.02 10.55 -1.71
N ALA A 8 3.04 10.95 -2.46
CA ALA A 8 3.27 10.52 -3.83
C ALA A 8 4.69 9.95 -3.92
N ALA A 9 4.83 8.77 -4.49
CA ALA A 9 6.11 8.07 -4.57
C ALA A 9 6.39 7.57 -5.98
N LYS A 10 7.65 7.64 -6.41
CA LYS A 10 8.18 7.11 -7.67
C LYS A 10 9.31 6.13 -7.37
N LEU A 11 9.23 4.91 -7.91
CA LEU A 11 10.08 3.79 -7.60
C LEU A 11 10.67 3.18 -8.87
N VAL A 12 11.94 2.75 -8.84
CA VAL A 12 12.46 1.72 -9.75
C VAL A 12 12.22 0.37 -9.12
N LEU A 13 11.63 -0.54 -9.86
CA LEU A 13 11.46 -1.93 -9.51
C LEU A 13 12.09 -2.78 -10.62
N ASN A 14 13.04 -3.65 -10.27
CA ASN A 14 13.66 -4.58 -11.19
C ASN A 14 13.39 -6.01 -10.76
N VAL A 15 12.93 -6.84 -11.68
CA VAL A 15 12.61 -8.25 -11.47
C VAL A 15 11.59 -8.42 -10.33
N HIS A 16 10.56 -7.59 -10.36
CA HIS A 16 9.51 -7.58 -9.34
C HIS A 16 8.31 -8.42 -9.78
N ASP A 17 7.75 -9.23 -8.87
CA ASP A 17 6.58 -10.06 -9.13
C ASP A 17 5.24 -9.30 -9.14
N LEU A 18 5.27 -8.02 -8.78
CA LEU A 18 4.12 -7.10 -8.77
C LEU A 18 2.85 -7.72 -8.13
N ASN A 19 1.79 -7.83 -8.93
CA ASN A 19 0.49 -8.36 -8.52
C ASN A 19 0.04 -9.44 -9.51
N ASN A 20 -0.07 -10.67 -9.03
CA ASN A 20 -0.59 -11.77 -9.84
C ASN A 20 -2.05 -11.50 -10.22
N GLU A 21 -2.42 -11.79 -11.47
CA GLU A 21 -3.80 -11.68 -11.95
C GLU A 21 -4.56 -12.99 -11.81
N GLY A 22 -3.86 -14.08 -11.88
CA GLY A 22 -4.38 -15.45 -11.80
C GLY A 22 -3.37 -16.45 -12.30
N SER A 23 -3.76 -17.72 -12.27
CA SER A 23 -3.00 -18.81 -12.90
C SER A 23 -3.83 -19.45 -13.99
N VAL A 24 -3.25 -19.63 -15.17
CA VAL A 24 -3.85 -20.40 -16.27
C VAL A 24 -2.92 -21.58 -16.53
N GLY A 25 -3.38 -22.79 -16.15
CA GLY A 25 -2.52 -23.97 -16.19
C GLY A 25 -1.30 -23.80 -15.27
N GLN A 26 -0.12 -23.85 -15.87
CA GLN A 26 1.16 -23.71 -15.17
C GLN A 26 1.72 -22.26 -15.22
N SER A 27 1.00 -21.29 -15.81
CA SER A 27 1.45 -19.91 -15.91
C SER A 27 0.80 -19.04 -14.83
N VAL A 28 1.63 -18.24 -14.19
CA VAL A 28 1.22 -17.17 -13.25
C VAL A 28 1.63 -15.84 -13.85
N ASP A 29 0.65 -15.10 -14.33
CA ASP A 29 0.87 -13.82 -14.97
C ASP A 29 0.64 -12.64 -14.02
N ILE A 30 1.38 -11.57 -14.26
CA ILE A 30 1.19 -10.30 -13.56
C ILE A 30 0.03 -9.54 -14.18
N ARG A 31 -0.69 -8.80 -13.34
CA ARG A 31 -1.79 -7.95 -13.76
C ARG A 31 -1.34 -6.91 -14.75
N GLN A 32 -2.07 -6.80 -15.86
CA GLN A 32 -1.86 -5.78 -16.87
C GLN A 32 -3.10 -4.90 -17.00
N ILE A 33 -2.90 -3.64 -17.34
CA ILE A 33 -3.95 -2.66 -17.56
C ILE A 33 -3.65 -1.79 -18.79
N ARG A 34 -4.72 -1.23 -19.33
CA ARG A 34 -4.61 -0.18 -20.36
C ARG A 34 -4.68 1.19 -19.71
N MET A 35 -3.83 2.08 -20.18
CA MET A 35 -3.75 3.46 -19.74
C MET A 35 -3.92 4.39 -20.96
N VAL A 36 -4.05 5.67 -20.70
CA VAL A 36 -3.95 6.72 -21.70
C VAL A 36 -2.78 7.64 -21.35
N ASP A 37 -2.18 8.27 -22.33
CA ASP A 37 -1.19 9.32 -22.13
C ASP A 37 -1.86 10.66 -21.73
N GLU A 38 -1.06 11.73 -21.58
CA GLU A 38 -1.54 13.06 -21.21
C GLU A 38 -2.45 13.69 -22.29
N ASP A 39 -2.32 13.26 -23.54
CA ASP A 39 -3.16 13.71 -24.68
C ASP A 39 -4.43 12.86 -24.83
N GLY A 40 -4.61 11.81 -24.00
CA GLY A 40 -5.75 10.91 -24.04
C GLY A 40 -5.61 9.75 -25.03
N ASN A 41 -4.45 9.54 -25.63
CA ASN A 41 -4.23 8.43 -26.55
C ASN A 41 -4.06 7.12 -25.77
N PRO A 42 -4.66 6.01 -26.25
CA PRO A 42 -4.53 4.73 -25.58
C PRO A 42 -3.09 4.19 -25.70
N LEU A 43 -2.58 3.68 -24.58
CA LEU A 43 -1.30 3.01 -24.51
C LEU A 43 -1.46 1.49 -24.58
N GLU A 44 -0.39 0.78 -24.87
CA GLU A 44 -0.34 -0.68 -24.76
C GLU A 44 -0.63 -1.15 -23.32
N GLU A 45 -0.97 -2.42 -23.18
CA GLU A 45 -1.13 -3.03 -21.87
C GLU A 45 0.19 -2.98 -21.08
N MET A 46 0.10 -2.57 -19.83
CA MET A 46 1.25 -2.36 -18.96
C MET A 46 1.07 -3.08 -17.62
N PRO A 47 2.15 -3.62 -17.03
CA PRO A 47 2.09 -4.26 -15.73
C PRO A 47 1.74 -3.24 -14.65
N ALA A 48 0.87 -3.65 -13.70
CA ALA A 48 0.42 -2.77 -12.64
C ALA A 48 0.14 -3.52 -11.33
N VAL A 49 0.15 -2.78 -10.22
CA VAL A 49 -0.31 -3.29 -8.93
C VAL A 49 -1.58 -2.55 -8.52
N SER A 50 -2.62 -3.30 -8.21
CA SER A 50 -3.89 -2.70 -7.79
C SER A 50 -3.76 -1.96 -6.45
N GLY A 51 -4.50 -0.87 -6.27
CA GLY A 51 -4.57 -0.16 -5.00
C GLY A 51 -5.05 -1.06 -3.84
N ARG A 52 -5.84 -2.10 -4.14
CA ARG A 52 -6.23 -3.12 -3.15
C ARG A 52 -5.02 -3.92 -2.65
N MET A 53 -4.11 -4.30 -3.53
CA MET A 53 -2.88 -5.01 -3.16
C MET A 53 -1.96 -4.10 -2.35
N MET A 54 -1.78 -2.83 -2.75
CA MET A 54 -1.01 -1.84 -1.98
C MET A 54 -1.59 -1.69 -0.57
N LYS A 55 -2.93 -1.60 -0.47
CA LYS A 55 -3.62 -1.54 0.81
C LYS A 55 -3.44 -2.81 1.65
N HIS A 56 -3.41 -3.99 1.03
CA HIS A 56 -3.15 -5.27 1.71
C HIS A 56 -1.75 -5.27 2.33
N TRP A 57 -0.72 -4.89 1.59
CA TRP A 57 0.65 -4.85 2.12
C TRP A 57 0.82 -3.82 3.23
N HIS A 58 0.18 -2.66 3.11
CA HIS A 58 0.14 -1.69 4.21
C HIS A 58 -0.47 -2.30 5.49
N LEU A 59 -1.58 -3.01 5.35
CA LEU A 59 -2.22 -3.73 6.46
C LEU A 59 -1.25 -4.74 7.09
N GLU A 60 -0.55 -5.53 6.27
CA GLU A 60 0.38 -6.54 6.77
C GLU A 60 1.57 -5.91 7.54
N TYR A 61 2.08 -4.77 7.07
CA TYR A 61 3.11 -4.03 7.82
C TYR A 61 2.57 -3.46 9.13
N MET A 62 1.37 -2.88 9.12
CA MET A 62 0.72 -2.45 10.37
C MET A 62 0.51 -3.62 11.33
N ARG A 63 0.04 -4.77 10.82
CA ARG A 63 -0.20 -5.96 11.63
C ARG A 63 1.07 -6.48 12.30
N LYS A 64 2.14 -6.64 11.52
CA LYS A 64 3.44 -7.09 12.03
C LYS A 64 3.94 -6.17 13.14
N LYS A 65 3.92 -4.86 12.89
CA LYS A 65 4.38 -3.88 13.86
C LYS A 65 3.48 -3.82 15.10
N ALA A 66 2.15 -3.91 14.93
CA ALA A 66 1.21 -3.96 16.05
C ALA A 66 1.42 -5.19 16.94
N LEU A 67 1.80 -6.34 16.36
CA LEU A 67 2.15 -7.55 17.11
C LEU A 67 3.47 -7.37 17.89
N GLU A 68 4.49 -6.76 17.28
CA GLU A 68 5.76 -6.45 17.94
C GLU A 68 5.60 -5.48 19.11
N ASP A 69 4.76 -4.45 18.94
CA ASP A 69 4.53 -3.40 19.94
C ASP A 69 3.40 -3.77 20.94
N CYS A 70 2.85 -5.00 20.85
CA CYS A 70 1.76 -5.48 21.70
C CYS A 70 0.50 -4.58 21.67
N LEU A 71 0.17 -4.00 20.52
CA LEU A 71 -1.01 -3.17 20.34
C LEU A 71 -2.26 -4.04 20.11
N ASP A 72 -3.44 -3.46 20.41
CA ASP A 72 -4.72 -4.16 20.35
C ASP A 72 -5.10 -4.61 18.93
N LEU A 73 -5.31 -5.91 18.77
CA LEU A 73 -5.76 -6.57 17.56
C LEU A 73 -6.88 -7.55 17.87
N CYS A 74 -7.97 -7.50 17.10
CA CYS A 74 -9.00 -8.54 17.15
C CYS A 74 -8.46 -9.90 16.67
N PRO A 75 -9.09 -11.02 17.03
CA PRO A 75 -8.58 -12.36 16.70
C PRO A 75 -8.31 -12.58 15.21
N THR A 76 -9.20 -12.10 14.33
CA THR A 76 -9.05 -12.24 12.88
C THR A 76 -7.89 -11.41 12.32
N CYS A 77 -7.70 -10.16 12.79
CA CYS A 77 -6.55 -9.37 12.41
C CYS A 77 -5.24 -9.93 12.97
N LYS A 78 -5.26 -10.48 14.18
CA LYS A 78 -4.09 -11.14 14.79
C LYS A 78 -3.64 -12.36 13.99
N SER A 79 -4.57 -13.16 13.52
CA SER A 79 -4.27 -14.36 12.69
C SER A 79 -3.97 -14.04 11.22
N GLY A 80 -4.13 -12.78 10.77
CA GLY A 80 -3.90 -12.38 9.38
C GLY A 80 -5.04 -12.76 8.42
N GLN A 81 -6.22 -13.10 8.94
CA GLN A 81 -7.37 -13.42 8.11
C GLN A 81 -8.02 -12.16 7.50
N PRO A 82 -8.59 -12.25 6.29
CA PRO A 82 -9.18 -11.09 5.61
C PRO A 82 -10.49 -10.61 6.23
N ASP A 83 -11.23 -11.48 6.92
CA ASP A 83 -12.55 -11.19 7.48
C ASP A 83 -12.41 -10.44 8.81
N ARG A 84 -12.62 -9.12 8.75
CA ARG A 84 -12.44 -8.24 9.90
C ARG A 84 -13.78 -7.87 10.52
N GLN A 85 -13.94 -8.09 11.85
CA GLN A 85 -15.10 -7.64 12.64
C GLN A 85 -16.46 -7.94 12.00
N THR A 86 -16.59 -9.13 11.40
CA THR A 86 -17.82 -9.56 10.70
C THR A 86 -19.02 -9.68 11.64
N ASP A 87 -18.78 -9.80 12.94
CA ASP A 87 -19.76 -9.95 14.01
C ASP A 87 -19.91 -8.70 14.89
N ALA A 88 -19.26 -7.58 14.54
CA ALA A 88 -19.36 -6.33 15.29
C ALA A 88 -20.80 -5.85 15.41
N GLU A 89 -21.14 -5.34 16.60
CA GLU A 89 -22.47 -4.76 16.92
C GLU A 89 -22.43 -3.23 17.02
N ASP A 90 -21.26 -2.68 17.38
CA ASP A 90 -21.01 -1.23 17.48
C ASP A 90 -19.67 -0.86 16.89
N GLU A 91 -19.62 0.27 16.15
CA GLU A 91 -18.39 0.75 15.50
C GLU A 91 -17.32 1.15 16.52
N LEU A 92 -17.71 1.83 17.62
CA LEU A 92 -16.77 2.29 18.63
C LEU A 92 -16.08 1.14 19.34
N VAL A 93 -16.82 0.09 19.69
CA VAL A 93 -16.28 -1.12 20.30
C VAL A 93 -15.28 -1.77 19.36
N ALA A 94 -15.65 -1.97 18.09
CA ALA A 94 -14.79 -2.61 17.10
C ALA A 94 -13.47 -1.85 16.86
N ILE A 95 -13.51 -0.51 16.79
CA ILE A 95 -12.29 0.28 16.61
C ILE A 95 -11.45 0.38 17.90
N LYS A 96 -12.06 0.30 19.09
CA LYS A 96 -11.34 0.24 20.35
C LYS A 96 -10.53 -1.04 20.47
N GLU A 97 -11.11 -2.16 20.10
CA GLU A 97 -10.49 -3.49 20.17
C GLU A 97 -9.39 -3.75 19.13
N CYS A 98 -9.37 -3.00 18.01
CA CYS A 98 -8.46 -3.33 16.92
C CYS A 98 -8.01 -2.12 16.13
N ILE A 99 -6.69 -1.85 16.17
CA ILE A 99 -6.06 -0.78 15.41
C ILE A 99 -6.17 -0.98 13.88
N ILE A 100 -6.15 -2.23 13.40
CA ILE A 100 -6.31 -2.53 11.97
C ILE A 100 -7.72 -2.24 11.51
N CYS A 101 -8.74 -2.65 12.28
CA CYS A 101 -10.13 -2.35 11.98
C CYS A 101 -10.42 -0.86 12.02
N ASP A 102 -9.75 -0.11 12.91
CA ASP A 102 -9.83 1.34 12.96
C ASP A 102 -9.28 1.98 11.68
N VAL A 103 -8.09 1.61 11.23
CA VAL A 103 -7.42 2.25 10.07
C VAL A 103 -7.94 1.71 8.73
N HIS A 104 -8.07 0.40 8.58
CA HIS A 104 -8.42 -0.25 7.31
C HIS A 104 -9.91 -0.47 7.10
N GLY A 105 -10.71 -0.24 8.14
CA GLY A 105 -12.16 -0.42 8.10
C GLY A 105 -12.58 -1.89 8.15
N PHE A 106 -13.88 -2.10 8.29
CA PHE A 106 -14.53 -3.41 8.33
C PHE A 106 -15.99 -3.33 7.89
N LEU A 107 -16.59 -4.49 7.63
CA LEU A 107 -18.01 -4.63 7.34
C LEU A 107 -18.56 -5.76 8.21
N SER A 108 -19.49 -5.43 9.13
CA SER A 108 -20.24 -6.45 9.86
C SER A 108 -21.24 -7.13 8.92
N THR A 109 -21.28 -8.45 8.94
CA THR A 109 -22.20 -9.28 8.16
C THR A 109 -23.38 -9.77 9.00
N LYS A 110 -23.50 -9.31 10.25
CA LYS A 110 -24.69 -9.61 11.08
C LYS A 110 -25.95 -9.17 10.36
N ARG A 111 -26.96 -10.04 10.34
CA ARG A 111 -28.27 -9.77 9.74
C ARG A 111 -29.12 -8.85 10.62
N THR A 112 -28.56 -7.70 11.02
CA THR A 112 -29.27 -6.67 11.76
C THR A 112 -29.46 -5.45 10.86
N ARG A 113 -30.57 -4.73 11.03
CA ARG A 113 -30.90 -3.54 10.20
C ARG A 113 -29.83 -2.46 10.26
N ASN A 114 -29.02 -2.42 11.31
CA ASN A 114 -28.00 -1.41 11.58
C ASN A 114 -26.60 -2.03 11.81
N ALA A 115 -26.27 -3.08 11.05
CA ALA A 115 -24.93 -3.68 11.14
C ALA A 115 -23.83 -2.61 10.91
N PRO A 116 -22.89 -2.43 11.84
CA PRO A 116 -21.90 -1.38 11.73
C PRO A 116 -20.95 -1.65 10.54
N ARG A 117 -20.56 -0.56 9.89
CA ARG A 117 -19.57 -0.56 8.83
C ARG A 117 -18.62 0.60 9.03
N ARG A 118 -17.36 0.39 8.73
CA ARG A 118 -16.33 1.42 8.77
C ARG A 118 -15.61 1.47 7.44
N SER A 119 -15.66 2.61 6.79
CA SER A 119 -14.81 2.87 5.64
C SER A 119 -13.36 3.05 6.09
N SER A 120 -12.41 2.62 5.28
CA SER A 120 -10.98 2.79 5.53
C SER A 120 -10.60 4.26 5.72
N CYS A 121 -9.70 4.54 6.66
CA CYS A 121 -9.04 5.84 6.80
C CYS A 121 -7.89 6.02 5.80
N ILE A 122 -7.45 4.95 5.14
CA ILE A 122 -6.38 4.99 4.14
C ILE A 122 -6.88 4.57 2.76
N SER A 123 -6.39 5.25 1.75
CA SER A 123 -6.65 4.94 0.34
C SER A 123 -5.37 4.92 -0.46
N PHE A 124 -5.31 4.08 -1.49
CA PHE A 124 -4.19 3.92 -2.40
C PHE A 124 -4.67 4.06 -3.83
N SER A 125 -3.90 4.78 -4.64
CA SER A 125 -3.98 4.63 -6.09
C SER A 125 -3.44 3.26 -6.50
N TRP A 126 -3.59 2.92 -7.77
CA TRP A 126 -2.79 1.86 -8.35
C TRP A 126 -1.32 2.29 -8.40
N LEU A 127 -0.41 1.32 -8.28
CA LEU A 127 0.98 1.51 -8.64
C LEU A 127 1.08 1.27 -10.14
N LEU A 128 1.34 2.33 -10.88
CA LEU A 128 1.32 2.37 -12.34
C LEU A 128 2.71 2.71 -12.88
N PRO A 129 3.07 2.20 -14.07
CA PRO A 129 4.29 2.64 -14.73
C PRO A 129 4.21 4.12 -15.09
N THR A 130 5.36 4.80 -15.08
CA THR A 130 5.45 6.20 -15.52
C THR A 130 5.33 6.30 -17.02
N LEU A 131 4.70 7.37 -17.51
CA LEU A 131 4.45 7.56 -18.95
C LEU A 131 5.75 7.77 -19.76
N GLY A 132 6.86 8.18 -19.13
CA GLY A 132 8.12 8.43 -19.80
C GLY A 132 9.02 7.19 -20.01
N ALA A 133 8.66 6.02 -19.50
CA ALA A 133 9.48 4.81 -19.61
C ALA A 133 8.59 3.56 -19.69
N LYS A 134 8.67 2.86 -20.81
CA LYS A 134 7.94 1.59 -20.96
C LYS A 134 8.54 0.53 -20.03
N PRO A 135 7.75 -0.12 -19.17
CA PRO A 135 8.23 -1.23 -18.36
C PRO A 135 8.44 -2.47 -19.22
N GLU A 136 9.41 -3.28 -18.84
CA GLU A 136 9.69 -4.57 -19.45
C GLU A 136 9.08 -5.69 -18.61
N THR A 137 8.53 -6.71 -19.28
CA THR A 137 8.01 -7.91 -18.64
C THR A 137 8.69 -9.14 -19.20
N LYS A 138 9.00 -10.10 -18.32
CA LYS A 138 9.63 -11.36 -18.71
C LYS A 138 9.01 -12.52 -17.95
N GLN A 139 8.59 -13.53 -18.69
CA GLN A 139 8.20 -14.81 -18.13
C GLN A 139 9.43 -15.69 -17.93
N VAL A 140 9.56 -16.26 -16.75
CA VAL A 140 10.67 -17.12 -16.35
C VAL A 140 10.13 -18.49 -15.95
N ILE A 141 10.87 -19.53 -16.37
CA ILE A 141 10.56 -20.91 -16.02
C ILE A 141 11.13 -21.23 -14.63
N HIS A 142 10.30 -21.77 -13.77
CA HIS A 142 10.71 -22.31 -12.48
C HIS A 142 10.42 -23.79 -12.41
N SER A 143 11.27 -24.53 -11.72
CA SER A 143 11.01 -25.96 -11.40
C SER A 143 10.88 -26.11 -9.89
N ARG A 144 9.90 -26.88 -9.47
CA ARG A 144 9.73 -27.33 -8.09
C ARG A 144 9.83 -28.84 -8.04
N VAL A 145 10.69 -29.35 -7.21
CA VAL A 145 10.73 -30.78 -6.92
C VAL A 145 9.62 -31.08 -5.92
N ALA A 146 8.61 -31.83 -6.33
CA ALA A 146 7.62 -32.38 -5.42
C ALA A 146 8.18 -33.71 -4.88
N SER A 147 8.51 -33.75 -3.59
CA SER A 147 8.74 -35.03 -2.91
C SER A 147 7.38 -35.72 -2.76
N GLY A 148 7.10 -36.68 -3.61
CA GLY A 148 5.90 -37.49 -3.52
C GLY A 148 5.96 -38.41 -2.28
N THR A 149 5.06 -38.18 -1.34
CA THR A 149 4.72 -39.10 -0.28
C THR A 149 3.60 -40.03 -0.78
N GLU A 150 3.94 -40.96 -1.69
CA GLU A 150 3.21 -42.24 -1.81
C GLU A 150 4.15 -43.25 -2.48
N ALA A 151 4.78 -44.01 -1.63
CA ALA A 151 5.50 -45.21 -2.06
C ALA A 151 4.48 -46.29 -2.50
N SER A 152 4.16 -46.30 -3.78
CA SER A 152 3.66 -47.53 -4.41
C SER A 152 4.74 -48.09 -5.34
N SER A 153 5.41 -49.10 -4.84
CA SER A 153 6.22 -50.09 -5.55
C SER A 153 6.91 -49.65 -6.86
N GLY A 154 8.18 -49.28 -6.77
CA GLY A 154 9.11 -49.39 -7.89
C GLY A 154 9.41 -48.10 -8.62
N GLY A 155 10.40 -47.33 -8.14
CA GLY A 155 11.03 -46.23 -8.83
C GLY A 155 10.74 -44.86 -8.19
N GLU A 156 11.77 -44.18 -7.72
CA GLU A 156 11.72 -42.77 -7.34
C GLU A 156 11.52 -41.90 -8.61
N GLU A 157 10.30 -41.73 -9.07
CA GLU A 157 9.99 -40.65 -10.02
C GLU A 157 9.83 -39.36 -9.24
N THR A 158 10.91 -38.59 -9.13
CA THR A 158 10.87 -37.20 -8.76
C THR A 158 10.13 -36.44 -9.85
N SER A 159 8.83 -36.19 -9.67
CA SER A 159 8.07 -35.38 -10.60
C SER A 159 8.50 -33.92 -10.46
N GLN A 160 9.20 -33.38 -11.44
CA GLN A 160 9.48 -31.95 -11.55
C GLN A 160 8.21 -31.25 -11.99
N MET A 161 7.65 -30.41 -11.11
CA MET A 161 6.57 -29.51 -11.50
C MET A 161 7.19 -28.23 -12.08
N ILE A 162 7.03 -28.04 -13.38
CA ILE A 162 7.47 -26.83 -14.09
C ILE A 162 6.32 -25.81 -14.03
N TYR A 163 6.64 -24.57 -13.66
CA TYR A 163 5.68 -23.47 -13.73
C TYR A 163 6.34 -22.20 -14.28
N TYR A 164 5.54 -21.35 -14.88
CA TYR A 164 5.96 -20.10 -15.47
C TYR A 164 5.50 -18.95 -14.58
N LYS A 165 6.39 -18.00 -14.34
CA LYS A 165 6.08 -16.79 -13.57
C LYS A 165 6.59 -15.56 -14.28
N SER A 166 5.73 -14.55 -14.39
CA SER A 166 6.07 -13.27 -14.99
C SER A 166 6.65 -12.32 -13.95
N TYR A 167 7.66 -11.56 -14.35
CA TYR A 167 8.30 -10.48 -13.59
C TYR A 167 8.30 -9.23 -14.43
N ALA A 168 8.31 -8.06 -13.77
CA ALA A 168 8.40 -6.78 -14.44
C ALA A 168 9.58 -5.97 -13.91
N SER A 169 10.11 -5.13 -14.80
CA SER A 169 11.12 -4.12 -14.49
C SER A 169 10.69 -2.78 -15.06
N GLY A 170 10.84 -1.70 -14.30
CA GLY A 170 10.43 -0.37 -14.77
C GLY A 170 10.41 0.67 -13.68
N VAL A 171 9.93 1.85 -14.06
CA VAL A 171 9.69 2.95 -13.14
C VAL A 171 8.19 3.06 -12.89
N PHE A 172 7.80 2.99 -11.64
CA PHE A 172 6.40 2.97 -11.20
C PHE A 172 6.14 4.10 -10.22
N ALA A 173 4.88 4.51 -10.11
CA ALA A 173 4.49 5.51 -9.14
C ALA A 173 3.10 5.23 -8.55
N PHE A 174 2.88 5.72 -7.32
CA PHE A 174 1.59 5.65 -6.64
C PHE A 174 1.37 6.84 -5.72
N ILE A 175 0.11 7.01 -5.32
CA ILE A 175 -0.33 7.97 -4.30
C ILE A 175 -1.02 7.19 -3.17
N ALA A 176 -0.82 7.63 -1.93
CA ALA A 176 -1.61 7.16 -0.80
C ALA A 176 -2.05 8.35 0.06
N ASN A 177 -3.29 8.25 0.57
CA ASN A 177 -3.88 9.28 1.43
C ASN A 177 -4.32 8.65 2.75
N ILE A 178 -4.09 9.32 3.88
CA ILE A 178 -4.58 8.92 5.20
C ILE A 178 -5.40 10.07 5.80
N ASP A 179 -6.64 9.77 6.17
CA ASP A 179 -7.46 10.62 7.04
C ASP A 179 -7.08 10.34 8.50
N LEU A 180 -6.04 11.04 8.97
CA LEU A 180 -5.52 10.91 10.34
C LEU A 180 -6.52 11.36 11.40
N LYS A 181 -7.37 12.32 11.05
CA LYS A 181 -8.39 12.87 11.94
C LYS A 181 -9.44 11.82 12.33
N ARG A 182 -9.76 10.91 11.40
CA ARG A 182 -10.78 9.89 11.61
C ARG A 182 -10.29 8.66 12.36
N ILE A 183 -8.96 8.46 12.47
CA ILE A 183 -8.39 7.38 13.27
C ILE A 183 -8.75 7.60 14.73
N GLY A 184 -9.36 6.59 15.37
CA GLY A 184 -9.88 6.63 16.73
C GLY A 184 -11.24 7.29 16.88
N LYS A 185 -11.94 7.63 15.76
CA LYS A 185 -13.28 8.22 15.77
C LYS A 185 -14.24 7.46 14.88
N THR A 186 -15.46 7.29 15.35
CA THR A 186 -16.55 6.71 14.56
C THR A 186 -17.14 7.74 13.58
N ILE A 187 -18.01 7.28 12.68
CA ILE A 187 -18.67 8.15 11.70
C ILE A 187 -19.59 9.19 12.37
N ASP A 188 -20.14 8.87 13.55
CA ASP A 188 -20.99 9.76 14.37
C ASP A 188 -20.16 10.57 15.40
N ASN A 189 -18.84 10.68 15.20
CA ASN A 189 -17.88 11.45 16.02
C ASN A 189 -17.71 10.97 17.48
N ARG A 190 -18.13 9.77 17.84
CA ARG A 190 -17.70 9.16 19.11
C ARG A 190 -16.22 8.82 19.02
N SER A 191 -15.46 9.00 20.09
CA SER A 191 -14.01 8.78 20.14
C SER A 191 -13.67 7.65 21.09
N ILE A 192 -12.55 6.95 20.81
CA ILE A 192 -11.91 6.09 21.81
C ILE A 192 -11.40 6.96 22.97
N GLU A 193 -11.30 6.39 24.17
CA GLU A 193 -10.94 7.11 25.40
C GLU A 193 -9.49 7.64 25.37
N ASN A 194 -8.56 6.87 24.76
CA ASN A 194 -7.15 7.23 24.67
C ASN A 194 -6.85 8.01 23.39
N ASP A 195 -5.83 8.87 23.42
CA ASP A 195 -5.36 9.55 22.22
C ASP A 195 -4.88 8.52 21.18
N PRO A 196 -5.44 8.52 19.95
CA PRO A 196 -5.05 7.58 18.90
C PRO A 196 -3.70 7.90 18.23
N GLN A 197 -2.80 8.64 18.91
CA GLN A 197 -1.53 9.08 18.34
C GLN A 197 -0.66 7.91 17.88
N ASP A 198 -0.55 6.85 18.67
CA ASP A 198 0.24 5.66 18.30
C ASP A 198 -0.34 4.95 17.09
N ARG A 199 -1.67 4.92 16.95
CA ARG A 199 -2.36 4.37 15.77
C ARG A 199 -2.08 5.18 14.52
N ARG A 200 -2.07 6.52 14.63
CA ARG A 200 -1.73 7.43 13.53
C ARG A 200 -0.29 7.27 13.10
N LYS A 201 0.65 7.25 14.05
CA LYS A 201 2.08 7.03 13.79
C LYS A 201 2.33 5.70 13.10
N LEU A 202 1.72 4.62 13.60
CA LEU A 202 1.84 3.30 12.99
C LEU A 202 1.29 3.27 11.56
N ALA A 203 0.13 3.89 11.31
CA ALA A 203 -0.43 3.98 9.96
C ALA A 203 0.51 4.73 8.99
N VAL A 204 1.19 5.77 9.45
CA VAL A 204 2.18 6.48 8.64
C VAL A 204 3.45 5.65 8.43
N GLN A 205 3.99 5.05 9.48
CA GLN A 205 5.21 4.25 9.40
C GLN A 205 5.07 3.03 8.49
N ALA A 206 3.90 2.43 8.44
CA ALA A 206 3.60 1.29 7.57
C ALA A 206 3.63 1.63 6.06
N LEU A 207 3.67 2.91 5.67
CA LEU A 207 3.88 3.33 4.29
C LEU A 207 5.35 3.21 3.84
N LEU A 208 6.30 3.31 4.78
CA LEU A 208 7.73 3.32 4.46
C LEU A 208 8.19 2.09 3.67
N PRO A 209 7.86 0.84 4.06
CA PRO A 209 8.23 -0.33 3.28
C PRO A 209 7.67 -0.29 1.85
N LEU A 210 6.46 0.23 1.65
CA LEU A 210 5.84 0.34 0.32
C LEU A 210 6.61 1.34 -0.55
N VAL A 211 7.02 2.48 0.01
CA VAL A 211 7.84 3.49 -0.67
C VAL A 211 9.22 2.93 -1.04
N LEU A 212 9.72 1.96 -0.29
CA LEU A 212 10.97 1.26 -0.58
C LEU A 212 10.80 0.06 -1.53
N GLY A 213 9.56 -0.23 -1.99
CA GLY A 213 9.28 -1.34 -2.91
C GLY A 213 9.21 -2.72 -2.24
N SER A 214 9.08 -2.75 -0.92
CA SER A 214 8.94 -4.01 -0.17
C SER A 214 7.48 -4.47 -0.15
N PHE A 215 7.03 -5.10 -1.22
CA PHE A 215 5.70 -5.72 -1.36
C PHE A 215 5.79 -6.84 -2.41
N GLY A 216 4.75 -7.67 -2.52
CA GLY A 216 4.76 -8.83 -3.41
C GLY A 216 4.92 -10.15 -2.66
N ALA A 217 4.30 -11.22 -3.20
CA ALA A 217 4.17 -12.50 -2.51
C ALA A 217 5.42 -13.38 -2.58
N SER A 218 6.30 -13.14 -3.56
CA SER A 218 7.41 -14.04 -3.87
C SER A 218 8.79 -13.52 -3.48
N GLN A 219 8.87 -12.54 -2.61
CA GLN A 219 10.14 -11.92 -2.19
C GLN A 219 11.13 -12.92 -1.56
N SER A 220 10.64 -14.02 -0.97
CA SER A 220 11.50 -15.08 -0.44
C SER A 220 12.26 -15.87 -1.53
N HIS A 221 11.75 -15.86 -2.77
CA HIS A 221 12.35 -16.60 -3.88
C HIS A 221 13.04 -15.69 -4.90
N ALA A 222 12.56 -14.45 -5.01
CA ALA A 222 13.10 -13.46 -5.92
C ALA A 222 12.97 -12.09 -5.26
N LEU A 223 13.94 -11.73 -4.44
CA LEU A 223 14.01 -10.39 -3.86
C LEU A 223 14.28 -9.37 -4.98
N PRO A 224 13.38 -8.45 -5.26
CA PRO A 224 13.58 -7.48 -6.34
C PRO A 224 14.63 -6.44 -5.97
N HIS A 225 15.29 -5.86 -6.98
CA HIS A 225 16.11 -4.69 -6.79
C HIS A 225 15.23 -3.43 -6.88
N THR A 226 15.13 -2.71 -5.80
CA THR A 226 14.24 -1.55 -5.69
C THR A 226 14.99 -0.28 -5.31
N LYS A 227 14.50 0.87 -5.78
CA LYS A 227 15.02 2.18 -5.38
C LYS A 227 13.89 3.21 -5.40
N CYS A 228 13.70 3.94 -4.30
CA CYS A 228 12.88 5.13 -4.34
C CYS A 228 13.62 6.24 -5.11
N LEU A 229 13.00 6.75 -6.17
CA LEU A 229 13.53 7.86 -6.96
C LEU A 229 13.05 9.22 -6.47
N GLY A 230 11.84 9.25 -5.93
CA GLY A 230 11.23 10.46 -5.41
C GLY A 230 10.07 10.16 -4.48
N LEU A 231 9.95 10.99 -3.46
CA LEU A 231 8.86 10.99 -2.49
C LEU A 231 8.46 12.42 -2.19
N LEU A 232 7.18 12.69 -2.19
CA LEU A 232 6.56 13.90 -1.66
C LEU A 232 5.56 13.48 -0.59
N ALA A 233 5.70 14.00 0.62
CA ALA A 233 4.74 13.82 1.70
C ALA A 233 4.18 15.18 2.09
N ALA A 234 2.85 15.32 2.11
CA ALA A 234 2.14 16.52 2.45
C ALA A 234 1.18 16.26 3.62
N LEU A 235 1.31 17.05 4.69
CA LEU A 235 0.52 16.92 5.91
C LEU A 235 -0.29 18.19 6.14
N SER A 236 -1.62 18.06 6.25
CA SER A 236 -2.46 19.14 6.74
C SER A 236 -2.31 19.28 8.25
N THR A 237 -1.95 20.48 8.68
CA THR A 237 -1.90 20.85 10.09
C THR A 237 -3.24 21.39 10.60
N THR A 238 -4.25 21.42 9.73
CA THR A 238 -5.62 21.83 10.00
C THR A 238 -6.58 20.68 9.82
N GLU A 239 -7.85 20.88 10.10
CA GLU A 239 -8.89 19.90 9.84
C GLU A 239 -9.31 19.79 8.36
N LYS A 240 -8.76 20.63 7.48
CA LYS A 240 -9.10 20.63 6.05
C LYS A 240 -8.35 19.50 5.32
N PRO A 241 -9.02 18.75 4.46
CA PRO A 241 -8.35 17.74 3.63
C PRO A 241 -7.37 18.42 2.65
N ILE A 242 -6.29 17.71 2.36
CA ILE A 242 -5.38 18.07 1.27
C ILE A 242 -5.99 17.53 -0.02
N PRO A 243 -5.98 18.28 -1.13
CA PRO A 243 -6.29 17.73 -2.45
C PRO A 243 -5.39 16.54 -2.78
N ASN A 244 -5.86 15.63 -3.61
CA ASN A 244 -5.00 14.57 -4.12
C ASN A 244 -3.78 15.19 -4.81
N LEU A 245 -2.60 14.67 -4.49
CA LEU A 245 -1.39 15.03 -5.21
C LEU A 245 -1.49 14.59 -6.68
N ILE A 246 -0.83 15.31 -7.56
CA ILE A 246 -0.73 14.91 -8.96
C ILE A 246 0.21 13.71 -9.03
N SER A 247 -0.23 12.70 -9.77
CA SER A 247 0.51 11.43 -9.79
C SER A 247 1.88 11.58 -10.45
N PRO A 248 2.97 11.07 -9.83
CA PRO A 248 4.28 11.06 -10.48
C PRO A 248 4.41 10.05 -11.63
N ILE A 249 3.32 9.44 -12.11
CA ILE A 249 3.30 8.79 -13.42
C ILE A 249 3.50 9.81 -14.53
N TYR A 250 3.02 11.05 -14.34
CA TYR A 250 3.23 12.19 -15.22
C TYR A 250 4.61 12.78 -14.98
N MET A 251 5.18 13.39 -16.04
CA MET A 251 6.56 13.88 -16.01
C MET A 251 6.77 14.93 -14.92
N ASN A 252 5.86 15.90 -14.79
CA ASN A 252 5.94 17.03 -13.87
C ASN A 252 5.11 16.85 -12.59
N GLY A 253 4.60 15.64 -12.31
CA GLY A 253 3.63 15.41 -11.23
C GLY A 253 4.10 15.87 -9.85
N PHE A 254 5.39 15.77 -9.53
CA PHE A 254 5.93 16.31 -8.28
C PHE A 254 5.94 17.85 -8.25
N ASP A 255 6.39 18.50 -9.32
CA ASP A 255 6.50 19.98 -9.36
C ASP A 255 5.12 20.63 -9.34
N GLU A 256 4.17 20.05 -10.07
CA GLU A 256 2.78 20.50 -10.06
C GLU A 256 2.13 20.30 -8.69
N SER A 257 2.40 19.17 -8.02
CA SER A 257 1.95 18.91 -6.65
C SER A 257 2.54 19.93 -5.67
N ILE A 258 3.83 20.23 -5.77
CA ILE A 258 4.50 21.22 -4.91
C ILE A 258 3.88 22.61 -5.12
N SER A 259 3.69 23.01 -6.37
CA SER A 259 3.04 24.29 -6.71
C SER A 259 1.62 24.39 -6.14
N LEU A 260 0.84 23.30 -6.23
CA LEU A 260 -0.48 23.20 -5.62
C LEU A 260 -0.40 23.38 -4.09
N LEU A 261 0.52 22.67 -3.43
CA LEU A 261 0.68 22.74 -1.96
C LEU A 261 1.12 24.13 -1.49
N GLU A 262 2.00 24.81 -2.23
CA GLU A 262 2.42 26.18 -1.95
C GLU A 262 1.24 27.15 -2.04
N SER A 263 0.31 26.95 -2.96
CA SER A 263 -0.89 27.78 -3.11
C SER A 263 -1.87 27.64 -1.94
N LEU A 264 -1.82 26.52 -1.17
CA LEU A 264 -2.68 26.30 -0.01
C LEU A 264 -2.23 27.07 1.25
N GLY A 265 -1.02 27.64 1.24
CA GLY A 265 -0.50 28.47 2.32
C GLY A 265 -0.15 27.68 3.60
N ASN A 266 -0.19 28.38 4.74
CA ASN A 266 0.37 27.89 6.02
C ASN A 266 -0.34 26.68 6.67
N GLY A 267 -1.45 26.22 6.08
CA GLY A 267 -2.20 25.06 6.62
C GLY A 267 -1.64 23.68 6.23
N VAL A 268 -0.60 23.65 5.39
CA VAL A 268 0.00 22.43 4.87
C VAL A 268 1.52 22.49 5.02
N LYS A 269 2.09 21.43 5.57
CA LYS A 269 3.55 21.18 5.58
C LYS A 269 3.86 20.07 4.61
N TRP A 270 5.00 20.15 3.93
CA TRP A 270 5.42 19.11 3.01
C TRP A 270 6.94 18.88 3.05
N TRP A 271 7.34 17.67 2.73
CA TRP A 271 8.72 17.20 2.69
C TRP A 271 8.93 16.33 1.47
N THR A 272 10.13 16.40 0.92
CA THR A 272 10.51 15.64 -0.27
C THR A 272 11.75 14.82 -0.03
N TYR A 273 11.92 13.78 -0.85
CA TYR A 273 13.15 13.04 -1.05
C TYR A 273 13.31 12.76 -2.54
N GLY A 274 14.54 12.84 -3.03
CA GLY A 274 14.87 12.54 -4.42
C GLY A 274 15.69 13.66 -5.09
N GLU A 275 16.44 13.28 -6.11
CA GLU A 275 17.25 14.22 -6.88
C GLU A 275 16.35 15.25 -7.59
N ARG A 276 16.74 16.52 -7.55
CA ARG A 276 16.06 17.66 -8.18
C ARG A 276 14.72 18.08 -7.55
N LEU A 277 14.30 17.46 -6.45
CA LEU A 277 13.11 17.94 -5.73
C LEU A 277 13.47 19.07 -4.75
N LYS A 278 12.58 20.05 -4.66
CA LYS A 278 12.75 21.21 -3.77
C LYS A 278 12.83 20.77 -2.32
N ASN A 279 13.84 21.26 -1.58
CA ASN A 279 14.04 20.97 -0.15
C ASN A 279 14.14 19.47 0.20
N ALA A 280 14.73 18.67 -0.69
CA ALA A 280 14.84 17.24 -0.52
C ALA A 280 15.65 16.86 0.73
N LYS A 281 15.12 15.93 1.51
CA LYS A 281 15.81 15.27 2.63
C LYS A 281 16.86 14.28 2.07
N LYS A 282 17.82 13.90 2.92
CA LYS A 282 18.89 12.98 2.53
C LYS A 282 18.40 11.54 2.37
N THR A 283 17.40 11.15 3.14
CA THR A 283 16.85 9.79 3.13
C THR A 283 15.33 9.80 3.12
N VAL A 284 14.73 8.71 2.63
CA VAL A 284 13.28 8.46 2.73
C VAL A 284 12.85 8.44 4.20
N GLN A 285 13.66 7.83 5.08
CA GLN A 285 13.37 7.75 6.51
C GLN A 285 13.21 9.13 7.14
N GLU A 286 14.08 10.09 6.82
CA GLU A 286 13.99 11.46 7.34
C GLU A 286 12.65 12.13 6.98
N VAL A 287 12.08 11.85 5.78
CA VAL A 287 10.76 12.37 5.41
C VAL A 287 9.68 11.81 6.35
N PHE A 288 9.70 10.50 6.61
CA PHE A 288 8.74 9.88 7.53
C PHE A 288 8.92 10.35 8.97
N ASP A 289 10.14 10.51 9.43
CA ASP A 289 10.44 11.01 10.78
C ASP A 289 9.89 12.44 10.99
N GLU A 290 10.04 13.31 9.97
CA GLU A 290 9.48 14.65 10.02
C GLU A 290 7.95 14.66 10.03
N VAL A 291 7.31 13.78 9.26
CA VAL A 291 5.85 13.61 9.29
C VAL A 291 5.38 13.12 10.67
N VAL A 292 6.03 12.09 11.21
CA VAL A 292 5.68 11.49 12.51
C VAL A 292 5.84 12.48 13.67
N LYS A 293 6.85 13.37 13.62
CA LYS A 293 7.03 14.44 14.62
C LYS A 293 5.88 15.46 14.66
N GLN A 294 5.09 15.57 13.59
CA GLN A 294 3.98 16.52 13.50
C GLN A 294 2.63 15.89 13.91
N ILE A 295 2.58 14.58 14.08
CA ILE A 295 1.40 13.81 14.50
C ILE A 295 1.38 13.65 16.01
#